data_4e41f9027c19c78c2bb1f1734363ef3a
#
_entry.id   4e41f9027c19c78c2bb1f1734363ef3a
#
_cell.length_a   1.000
_cell.length_b   1.000
_cell.length_c   1.000
_cell.angle_alpha   90.00
_cell.angle_beta   90.00
_cell.angle_gamma   90.00
#
_symmetry.space_group_name_H-M   'P 1'
#
loop_
_entity.id
_entity.type
_entity.pdbx_description
1 polymer ?
#
loop_
_entity_poly.entity_id
_entity_poly.type
_entity_poly.pdbx_seq_one_letter_code
_entity_poly.pdbx_strand_id
1 'polypeptide(L)'
;MSYGLIYTIPFAAIDNIPCVVEIEKENYSGEVIELVAGASPFTVDIADEEFLYTPVRFSTATIRVVGSDYLQSLFSTAYQQYRVIFKRDGVVTWYGYIKPELYTQNYSSSKFELEIECMSAMSTLEFIDYDVTGSRKEFVSLWSLLQKCIKATSVQYNAVYIPYVYAKNEKEYLSGGSNILWEMRISEQNFFDEDNKALKLKEVLEEVCKFLHWTCVDWRGELFFVDIDHNGVYHKYNSGLIEKADAVFNNLIVQNIGFTGSDHSLDVLPGYNKVTVKCSNYPIPETLNFSVNYDDLDRLATLPDITSGDDVSHRILLNPGDLEMYQYQQFAHRVDINEYKNNIE
;
A
#
# COMPACT_ATOMS: atom_id res chain seq x y z
N MET A 1 20.20 -4.10 -0.58
CA MET A 1 20.73 -3.79 -1.92
C MET A 1 21.54 -2.51 -1.82
N SER A 2 22.69 -2.41 -2.48
CA SER A 2 23.51 -1.19 -2.55
C SER A 2 23.32 -0.58 -3.93
N TYR A 3 23.02 0.73 -3.99
CA TYR A 3 22.86 1.45 -5.24
C TYR A 3 23.99 2.46 -5.42
N GLY A 4 24.50 2.58 -6.65
CA GLY A 4 25.49 3.59 -7.01
C GLY A 4 24.97 4.46 -8.13
N LEU A 5 25.26 5.75 -8.06
CA LEU A 5 24.88 6.76 -9.04
C LEU A 5 25.55 6.48 -10.39
N ILE A 6 24.76 6.39 -11.47
CA ILE A 6 25.25 6.16 -12.83
C ILE A 6 25.00 7.37 -13.74
N TYR A 7 23.83 8.01 -13.62
CA TYR A 7 23.48 9.18 -14.44
C TYR A 7 22.92 10.31 -13.57
N THR A 8 23.23 11.55 -14.00
CA THR A 8 22.62 12.77 -13.45
C THR A 8 22.04 13.61 -14.59
N ILE A 9 20.89 14.22 -14.35
CA ILE A 9 20.20 15.09 -15.31
C ILE A 9 19.86 16.40 -14.57
N PRO A 10 20.79 17.38 -14.54
CA PRO A 10 20.53 18.67 -13.93
C PRO A 10 19.70 19.56 -14.84
N PHE A 11 18.76 20.31 -14.27
CA PHE A 11 17.99 21.33 -14.94
C PHE A 11 17.45 22.37 -13.95
N ALA A 12 16.87 23.43 -14.45
CA ALA A 12 16.17 24.43 -13.63
C ALA A 12 14.68 24.41 -13.92
N ALA A 13 13.87 24.50 -12.89
CA ALA A 13 12.43 24.73 -13.04
C ALA A 13 12.12 26.14 -13.52
N ILE A 14 10.87 26.42 -13.90
CA ILE A 14 10.43 27.75 -14.39
C ILE A 14 10.73 28.87 -13.39
N ASP A 15 10.68 28.56 -12.10
CA ASP A 15 10.98 29.47 -10.98
C ASP A 15 12.48 29.56 -10.67
N ASN A 16 13.35 29.05 -11.53
CA ASN A 16 14.80 28.95 -11.39
C ASN A 16 15.28 28.12 -10.17
N ILE A 17 14.42 27.28 -9.62
CA ILE A 17 14.81 26.34 -8.60
C ILE A 17 15.64 25.23 -9.25
N PRO A 18 16.83 24.90 -8.70
CA PRO A 18 17.66 23.83 -9.21
C PRO A 18 16.99 22.47 -9.00
N CYS A 19 16.92 21.69 -10.06
CA CYS A 19 16.40 20.35 -10.07
C CYS A 19 17.44 19.37 -10.60
N VAL A 20 17.42 18.14 -10.09
CA VAL A 20 18.25 17.06 -10.62
C VAL A 20 17.50 15.73 -10.56
N VAL A 21 17.56 14.98 -11.63
CA VAL A 21 17.19 13.57 -11.63
C VAL A 21 18.47 12.75 -11.51
N GLU A 22 18.52 11.88 -10.54
CA GLU A 22 19.59 10.92 -10.33
C GLU A 22 19.08 9.53 -10.70
N ILE A 23 19.84 8.81 -11.52
CA ILE A 23 19.59 7.41 -11.85
C ILE A 23 20.71 6.61 -11.23
N GLU A 24 20.34 5.72 -10.33
CA GLU A 24 21.25 4.82 -9.63
C GLU A 24 21.04 3.39 -10.12
N LYS A 25 22.11 2.64 -10.20
CA LYS A 25 22.07 1.23 -10.57
C LYS A 25 22.46 0.36 -9.38
N GLU A 26 21.79 -0.76 -9.26
CA GLU A 26 22.13 -1.77 -8.25
C GLU A 26 23.57 -2.27 -8.45
N ASN A 27 24.34 -2.30 -7.33
CA ASN A 27 25.73 -2.74 -7.27
C ASN A 27 26.70 -2.01 -8.23
N TYR A 28 26.42 -0.75 -8.55
CA TYR A 28 27.27 0.06 -9.41
C TYR A 28 28.31 0.83 -8.61
N SER A 29 29.53 0.92 -9.17
CA SER A 29 30.65 1.68 -8.61
C SER A 29 31.50 2.38 -9.66
N GLY A 30 30.93 2.60 -10.87
CA GLY A 30 31.60 3.24 -11.99
C GLY A 30 31.52 4.77 -11.97
N GLU A 31 31.90 5.40 -13.07
CA GLU A 31 31.84 6.84 -13.25
C GLU A 31 30.41 7.33 -13.43
N VAL A 32 30.13 8.55 -12.96
CA VAL A 32 28.84 9.22 -13.11
C VAL A 32 28.82 10.00 -14.43
N ILE A 33 27.81 9.80 -15.23
CA ILE A 33 27.64 10.45 -16.52
C ILE A 33 26.51 11.48 -16.41
N GLU A 34 26.80 12.72 -16.85
CA GLU A 34 25.77 13.75 -16.94
C GLU A 34 25.05 13.66 -18.30
N LEU A 35 23.72 13.59 -18.27
CA LEU A 35 22.86 13.58 -19.43
C LEU A 35 22.23 14.95 -19.64
N VAL A 36 21.97 15.30 -20.89
CA VAL A 36 21.34 16.57 -21.25
C VAL A 36 19.82 16.46 -21.10
N ALA A 37 19.25 17.36 -20.34
CA ALA A 37 17.81 17.44 -20.14
C ALA A 37 17.06 17.78 -21.43
N GLY A 38 15.95 17.10 -21.72
CA GLY A 38 15.04 17.38 -22.82
C GLY A 38 14.00 18.46 -22.48
N ALA A 39 12.99 18.59 -23.30
CA ALA A 39 11.83 19.43 -22.99
C ALA A 39 11.00 18.78 -21.88
N SER A 40 10.64 19.54 -20.83
CA SER A 40 9.97 18.99 -19.65
C SER A 40 10.70 17.76 -19.10
N PRO A 41 11.91 17.91 -18.57
CA PRO A 41 12.83 16.81 -18.33
C PRO A 41 12.31 15.75 -17.36
N PHE A 42 11.40 16.14 -16.45
CA PHE A 42 10.79 15.24 -15.51
C PHE A 42 9.32 15.61 -15.29
N THR A 43 8.42 14.68 -15.55
CA THR A 43 6.98 14.83 -15.30
C THR A 43 6.51 13.71 -14.40
N VAL A 44 5.61 14.02 -13.49
CA VAL A 44 4.99 13.04 -12.57
C VAL A 44 3.49 13.06 -12.80
N ASP A 45 2.92 11.89 -13.01
CA ASP A 45 1.49 11.68 -13.15
C ASP A 45 0.99 10.77 -12.03
N ILE A 46 -0.11 11.17 -11.40
CA ILE A 46 -0.85 10.35 -10.46
C ILE A 46 -2.16 9.99 -11.14
N ALA A 47 -2.49 8.70 -11.18
CA ALA A 47 -3.70 8.24 -11.83
C ALA A 47 -4.94 9.00 -11.33
N ASP A 48 -5.73 9.50 -12.29
CA ASP A 48 -6.97 10.23 -12.02
C ASP A 48 -8.12 9.25 -11.74
N GLU A 49 -8.00 8.51 -10.64
CA GLU A 49 -9.00 7.57 -10.17
C GLU A 49 -9.79 8.17 -9.01
N GLU A 50 -11.00 7.67 -8.79
CA GLU A 50 -11.83 8.10 -7.67
C GLU A 50 -11.11 7.82 -6.34
N PHE A 51 -10.64 8.87 -5.69
CA PHE A 51 -9.84 8.80 -4.47
C PHE A 51 -10.49 7.96 -3.37
N LEU A 52 -11.82 8.03 -3.25
CA LEU A 52 -12.59 7.33 -2.21
C LEU A 52 -12.54 5.79 -2.31
N TYR A 53 -12.25 5.25 -3.49
CA TYR A 53 -12.40 3.80 -3.76
C TYR A 53 -11.10 3.12 -4.11
N THR A 54 -10.04 3.87 -4.31
CA THR A 54 -8.75 3.32 -4.70
C THR A 54 -7.85 3.19 -3.49
N PRO A 55 -7.58 1.96 -3.00
CA PRO A 55 -6.80 1.75 -1.77
C PRO A 55 -5.34 2.15 -1.92
N VAL A 56 -4.81 2.13 -3.15
CA VAL A 56 -3.44 2.56 -3.45
C VAL A 56 -3.43 3.44 -4.70
N ARG A 57 -2.81 4.63 -4.61
CA ARG A 57 -2.64 5.56 -5.72
C ARG A 57 -1.16 5.88 -5.86
N PHE A 58 -0.54 5.18 -6.77
CA PHE A 58 0.89 5.32 -7.00
C PHE A 58 1.15 6.14 -8.27
N SER A 59 2.20 6.96 -8.21
CA SER A 59 2.59 7.83 -9.30
C SER A 59 3.41 7.09 -10.35
N THR A 60 3.37 7.61 -11.57
CA THR A 60 4.34 7.30 -12.63
C THR A 60 5.15 8.55 -12.93
N ALA A 61 6.30 8.39 -13.56
CA ALA A 61 7.07 9.53 -14.01
C ALA A 61 7.68 9.25 -15.38
N THR A 62 7.96 10.32 -16.11
CA THR A 62 8.67 10.25 -17.40
C THR A 62 9.89 11.15 -17.34
N ILE A 63 11.05 10.60 -17.68
CA ILE A 63 12.31 11.32 -17.84
C ILE A 63 12.52 11.56 -19.33
N ARG A 64 12.88 12.81 -19.72
CA ARG A 64 13.22 13.17 -21.08
C ARG A 64 14.64 13.68 -21.16
N VAL A 65 15.45 13.02 -21.97
CA VAL A 65 16.85 13.37 -22.22
C VAL A 65 17.12 13.51 -23.71
N VAL A 66 18.07 14.38 -24.07
CA VAL A 66 18.48 14.59 -25.45
C VAL A 66 19.90 14.11 -25.66
N GLY A 67 20.10 13.21 -26.59
CA GLY A 67 21.43 12.65 -26.89
C GLY A 67 21.47 11.90 -28.19
N SER A 68 22.60 11.27 -28.47
CA SER A 68 22.80 10.35 -29.58
C SER A 68 22.95 8.89 -29.12
N ASP A 69 22.98 8.66 -27.80
CA ASP A 69 23.05 7.34 -27.21
C ASP A 69 21.64 6.86 -26.87
N TYR A 70 21.34 5.64 -27.23
CA TYR A 70 20.06 5.00 -26.97
C TYR A 70 19.91 4.51 -25.50
N LEU A 71 20.94 4.61 -24.68
CA LEU A 71 20.94 4.20 -23.27
C LEU A 71 20.35 2.80 -23.05
N GLN A 72 20.63 1.87 -23.96
CA GLN A 72 20.03 0.53 -23.97
C GLN A 72 20.18 -0.23 -22.64
N SER A 73 21.25 0.07 -21.90
CA SER A 73 21.49 -0.56 -20.59
C SER A 73 20.45 -0.21 -19.54
N LEU A 74 19.69 0.90 -19.71
CA LEU A 74 18.63 1.30 -18.79
C LEU A 74 17.36 0.46 -18.94
N PHE A 75 17.15 -0.14 -20.10
CA PHE A 75 15.95 -0.91 -20.40
C PHE A 75 16.17 -2.38 -20.05
N SER A 76 15.69 -2.77 -18.92
CA SER A 76 15.84 -4.08 -18.33
C SER A 76 14.49 -4.63 -17.91
N THR A 77 14.33 -5.95 -17.98
CA THR A 77 13.13 -6.65 -17.48
C THR A 77 13.18 -6.87 -15.97
N ALA A 78 14.29 -6.52 -15.31
CA ALA A 78 14.43 -6.66 -13.87
C ALA A 78 13.86 -5.42 -13.16
N TYR A 79 12.86 -5.62 -12.33
CA TYR A 79 12.34 -4.55 -11.46
C TYR A 79 13.39 -4.14 -10.42
N GLN A 80 13.34 -2.89 -9.96
CA GLN A 80 14.27 -2.32 -8.97
C GLN A 80 15.76 -2.34 -9.37
N GLN A 81 16.09 -2.55 -10.64
CA GLN A 81 17.49 -2.51 -11.09
C GLN A 81 18.04 -1.08 -11.17
N TYR A 82 17.22 -0.14 -11.65
CA TYR A 82 17.58 1.26 -11.81
C TYR A 82 16.64 2.12 -10.99
N ARG A 83 17.18 2.68 -9.89
CA ARG A 83 16.45 3.57 -9.00
C ARG A 83 16.53 5.00 -9.52
N VAL A 84 15.42 5.69 -9.52
CA VAL A 84 15.29 7.09 -9.93
C VAL A 84 14.95 7.94 -8.73
N ILE A 85 15.71 9.00 -8.53
CA ILE A 85 15.50 9.97 -7.44
C ILE A 85 15.40 11.35 -8.07
N PHE A 86 14.28 12.03 -7.85
CA PHE A 86 14.14 13.42 -8.26
C PHE A 86 14.28 14.34 -7.06
N LYS A 87 15.18 15.30 -7.18
CA LYS A 87 15.46 16.32 -6.17
C LYS A 87 15.12 17.71 -6.70
N ARG A 88 14.48 18.51 -5.86
CA ARG A 88 14.22 19.92 -6.08
C ARG A 88 14.83 20.71 -4.92
N ASP A 89 15.68 21.68 -5.22
CA ASP A 89 16.43 22.42 -4.21
C ASP A 89 17.16 21.50 -3.20
N GLY A 90 17.73 20.41 -3.71
CA GLY A 90 18.42 19.41 -2.89
C GLY A 90 17.52 18.46 -2.08
N VAL A 91 16.21 18.73 -2.03
CA VAL A 91 15.24 17.89 -1.31
C VAL A 91 14.67 16.86 -2.26
N VAL A 92 14.64 15.60 -1.84
CA VAL A 92 14.02 14.54 -2.63
C VAL A 92 12.52 14.74 -2.64
N THR A 93 11.94 14.79 -3.85
CA THR A 93 10.52 14.98 -4.07
C THR A 93 9.86 13.81 -4.79
N TRP A 94 10.64 12.86 -5.30
CA TRP A 94 10.10 11.64 -5.89
C TRP A 94 11.11 10.50 -5.84
N TYR A 95 10.60 9.29 -5.61
CA TYR A 95 11.33 8.03 -5.63
C TYR A 95 10.64 7.04 -6.55
N GLY A 96 11.42 6.36 -7.37
CA GLY A 96 10.89 5.29 -8.19
C GLY A 96 11.97 4.49 -8.87
N TYR A 97 11.54 3.75 -9.88
CA TYR A 97 12.39 2.87 -10.68
C TYR A 97 12.02 3.00 -12.16
N ILE A 98 12.99 2.76 -13.01
CA ILE A 98 12.70 2.61 -14.44
C ILE A 98 11.81 1.38 -14.60
N LYS A 99 10.73 1.52 -15.39
CA LYS A 99 9.82 0.42 -15.67
C LYS A 99 10.55 -0.77 -16.29
N PRO A 100 10.28 -2.01 -15.86
CA PRO A 100 10.91 -3.20 -16.42
C PRO A 100 10.29 -3.60 -17.77
N GLU A 101 10.38 -2.71 -18.74
CA GLU A 101 9.79 -2.87 -20.08
C GLU A 101 10.86 -2.78 -21.16
N LEU A 102 10.59 -3.47 -22.29
CA LEU A 102 11.34 -3.27 -23.50
C LEU A 102 10.78 -2.06 -24.23
N TYR A 103 11.64 -1.20 -24.72
CA TYR A 103 11.22 -0.04 -25.49
C TYR A 103 11.65 -0.14 -26.96
N THR A 104 10.92 0.55 -27.83
CA THR A 104 11.25 0.65 -29.23
C THR A 104 11.53 2.10 -29.60
N GLN A 105 12.68 2.36 -30.16
CA GLN A 105 13.09 3.68 -30.64
C GLN A 105 13.41 3.62 -32.12
N ASN A 106 12.94 4.63 -32.85
CA ASN A 106 13.33 4.76 -34.27
C ASN A 106 14.81 5.12 -34.38
N TYR A 107 15.49 4.47 -35.30
CA TYR A 107 16.89 4.81 -35.57
C TYR A 107 17.03 6.26 -36.07
N SER A 108 17.94 6.99 -35.45
CA SER A 108 18.32 8.34 -35.87
C SER A 108 19.84 8.48 -35.84
N SER A 109 20.40 9.09 -36.87
CA SER A 109 21.85 9.42 -36.96
C SER A 109 22.20 10.74 -36.29
N SER A 110 21.23 11.49 -35.84
CA SER A 110 21.37 12.77 -35.14
C SER A 110 20.94 12.68 -33.69
N LYS A 111 21.10 13.77 -32.93
CA LYS A 111 20.54 13.86 -31.60
C LYS A 111 19.02 13.72 -31.63
N PHE A 112 18.47 12.99 -30.72
CA PHE A 112 17.04 12.73 -30.53
C PHE A 112 16.66 12.86 -29.06
N GLU A 113 15.40 13.03 -28.82
CA GLU A 113 14.84 12.96 -27.45
C GLU A 113 14.49 11.51 -27.14
N LEU A 114 14.93 11.05 -25.97
CA LEU A 114 14.62 9.75 -25.43
C LEU A 114 13.70 9.93 -24.23
N GLU A 115 12.58 9.24 -24.24
CA GLU A 115 11.66 9.14 -23.09
C GLU A 115 11.93 7.84 -22.33
N ILE A 116 12.04 7.96 -21.01
CA ILE A 116 12.26 6.84 -20.11
C ILE A 116 11.09 6.82 -19.11
N GLU A 117 10.26 5.80 -19.21
CA GLU A 117 9.14 5.62 -18.32
C GLU A 117 9.60 5.05 -16.97
N CYS A 118 9.06 5.62 -15.92
CA CYS A 118 9.35 5.26 -14.53
C CYS A 118 8.05 4.98 -13.77
N MET A 119 8.16 4.13 -12.78
CA MET A 119 7.10 3.84 -11.83
C MET A 119 7.52 4.25 -10.43
N SER A 120 6.59 4.61 -9.57
CA SER A 120 6.90 4.93 -8.18
C SER A 120 7.50 3.72 -7.45
N ALA A 121 8.23 3.98 -6.38
CA ALA A 121 8.85 2.90 -5.62
C ALA A 121 7.80 1.93 -5.04
N MET A 122 6.65 2.43 -4.60
CA MET A 122 5.54 1.59 -4.12
C MET A 122 4.91 0.73 -5.22
N SER A 123 4.91 1.18 -6.48
CA SER A 123 4.40 0.40 -7.62
C SER A 123 5.18 -0.91 -7.82
N THR A 124 6.45 -0.96 -7.41
CA THR A 124 7.26 -2.19 -7.54
C THR A 124 6.73 -3.35 -6.70
N LEU A 125 5.87 -3.09 -5.72
CA LEU A 125 5.23 -4.14 -4.91
C LEU A 125 4.39 -5.13 -5.73
N GLU A 126 3.99 -4.77 -6.95
CA GLU A 126 3.26 -5.67 -7.87
C GLU A 126 4.13 -6.81 -8.41
N PHE A 127 5.46 -6.69 -8.33
CA PHE A 127 6.39 -7.72 -8.77
C PHE A 127 6.86 -8.63 -7.64
N ILE A 128 6.64 -8.25 -6.38
CA ILE A 128 7.20 -8.90 -5.20
C ILE A 128 6.14 -9.78 -4.55
N ASP A 129 6.41 -11.08 -4.48
CA ASP A 129 5.55 -12.02 -3.79
C ASP A 129 5.65 -11.84 -2.26
N TYR A 130 4.54 -12.08 -1.57
CA TYR A 130 4.55 -12.12 -0.11
C TYR A 130 5.40 -13.29 0.37
N ASP A 131 6.32 -13.02 1.29
CA ASP A 131 7.14 -14.02 1.96
C ASP A 131 6.77 -14.09 3.45
N VAL A 132 6.69 -15.28 3.99
CA VAL A 132 6.36 -15.46 5.42
C VAL A 132 7.42 -14.82 6.31
N THR A 133 6.98 -14.31 7.46
CA THR A 133 7.89 -13.63 8.38
C THR A 133 8.82 -14.59 9.12
N GLY A 134 8.36 -15.82 9.36
CA GLY A 134 9.10 -16.87 10.03
C GLY A 134 9.36 -18.09 9.15
N SER A 135 9.56 -19.23 9.77
CA SER A 135 9.73 -20.53 9.06
C SER A 135 8.41 -21.17 8.63
N ARG A 136 7.31 -20.67 9.12
CA ARG A 136 5.93 -21.12 8.83
C ARG A 136 4.99 -19.94 8.87
N LYS A 137 3.79 -20.11 8.33
CA LYS A 137 2.73 -19.09 8.39
C LYS A 137 2.27 -18.88 9.83
N GLU A 138 2.28 -17.66 10.29
CA GLU A 138 1.94 -17.26 11.65
C GLU A 138 0.95 -16.09 11.65
N PHE A 139 0.60 -15.59 12.83
CA PHE A 139 -0.17 -14.36 12.97
C PHE A 139 0.79 -13.16 13.00
N VAL A 140 0.62 -12.26 12.07
CA VAL A 140 1.43 -11.03 11.95
C VAL A 140 0.58 -9.80 12.26
N SER A 141 1.20 -8.75 12.79
CA SER A 141 0.52 -7.49 13.03
C SER A 141 0.34 -6.69 11.73
N LEU A 142 -0.73 -5.90 11.63
CA LEU A 142 -0.92 -5.00 10.50
C LEU A 142 0.25 -4.02 10.37
N TRP A 143 0.83 -3.61 11.50
CA TRP A 143 2.03 -2.77 11.52
C TRP A 143 3.22 -3.42 10.81
N SER A 144 3.49 -4.69 11.10
CA SER A 144 4.59 -5.42 10.46
C SER A 144 4.36 -5.61 8.95
N LEU A 145 3.12 -5.71 8.51
CA LEU A 145 2.79 -5.74 7.07
C LEU A 145 3.11 -4.41 6.39
N LEU A 146 2.73 -3.28 7.00
CA LEU A 146 3.10 -1.95 6.49
C LEU A 146 4.62 -1.79 6.41
N GLN A 147 5.34 -2.16 7.48
CA GLN A 147 6.81 -2.13 7.49
C GLN A 147 7.41 -3.01 6.38
N LYS A 148 6.86 -4.20 6.18
CA LYS A 148 7.31 -5.14 5.14
C LYS A 148 7.13 -4.53 3.74
N CYS A 149 5.96 -3.95 3.44
CA CYS A 149 5.68 -3.30 2.17
C CYS A 149 6.63 -2.11 1.93
N ILE A 150 6.78 -1.21 2.89
CA ILE A 150 7.65 -0.05 2.76
C ILE A 150 9.11 -0.47 2.57
N LYS A 151 9.59 -1.43 3.36
CA LYS A 151 10.96 -1.94 3.27
C LYS A 151 11.26 -2.60 1.92
N ALA A 152 10.29 -3.28 1.35
CA ALA A 152 10.41 -3.98 0.06
C ALA A 152 10.64 -3.00 -1.11
N THR A 153 10.27 -1.73 -0.97
CA THR A 153 10.52 -0.70 -1.99
C THR A 153 11.99 -0.33 -2.15
N SER A 154 12.84 -0.67 -1.18
CA SER A 154 14.29 -0.35 -1.16
C SER A 154 14.60 1.15 -1.25
N VAL A 155 13.66 2.02 -0.88
CA VAL A 155 13.86 3.48 -0.77
C VAL A 155 13.62 3.96 0.66
N GLN A 156 14.11 5.17 0.94
CA GLN A 156 13.89 5.82 2.23
C GLN A 156 13.04 7.07 2.00
N TYR A 157 11.75 6.95 2.25
CA TYR A 157 10.84 8.10 2.22
C TYR A 157 11.26 9.13 3.28
N ASN A 158 11.07 10.41 2.96
CA ASN A 158 11.36 11.49 3.89
C ASN A 158 10.50 11.41 5.16
N ALA A 159 9.28 10.94 4.99
CA ALA A 159 8.35 10.65 6.08
C ALA A 159 7.25 9.67 5.64
N VAL A 160 6.64 9.02 6.61
CA VAL A 160 5.42 8.21 6.44
C VAL A 160 4.37 8.73 7.42
N TYR A 161 3.21 9.09 6.89
CA TYR A 161 2.09 9.61 7.69
C TYR A 161 0.99 8.57 7.81
N ILE A 162 0.63 8.26 9.04
CA ILE A 162 -0.40 7.28 9.36
C ILE A 162 -1.47 7.98 10.21
N PRO A 163 -2.77 7.89 9.84
CA PRO A 163 -3.84 8.47 10.61
C PRO A 163 -3.95 7.75 11.96
N TYR A 164 -4.49 8.44 12.92
CA TYR A 164 -4.78 7.86 14.21
C TYR A 164 -5.92 6.85 14.10
N VAL A 165 -5.66 5.62 14.53
CA VAL A 165 -6.69 4.56 14.53
C VAL A 165 -7.38 4.55 15.89
N TYR A 166 -8.68 4.78 15.90
CA TYR A 166 -9.49 4.80 17.11
C TYR A 166 -9.73 3.39 17.65
N ALA A 167 -9.61 3.26 18.97
CA ALA A 167 -9.96 2.06 19.67
C ALA A 167 -10.89 2.42 20.86
N LYS A 168 -11.68 1.45 21.30
CA LYS A 168 -12.59 1.66 22.42
C LYS A 168 -11.86 2.13 23.70
N ASN A 169 -10.63 1.67 23.90
CA ASN A 169 -9.77 2.00 25.03
C ASN A 169 -8.56 2.82 24.56
N GLU A 170 -8.83 3.91 23.89
CA GLU A 170 -7.84 4.80 23.30
C GLU A 170 -6.68 5.16 24.23
N LYS A 171 -6.98 5.43 25.52
CA LYS A 171 -5.96 5.79 26.52
C LYS A 171 -4.96 4.68 26.82
N GLU A 172 -5.37 3.42 26.73
CA GLU A 172 -4.50 2.27 26.99
C GLU A 172 -3.47 2.11 25.86
N TYR A 173 -3.87 2.35 24.63
CA TYR A 173 -2.99 2.29 23.47
C TYR A 173 -2.08 3.52 23.34
N LEU A 174 -2.54 4.68 23.78
CA LEU A 174 -1.75 5.91 23.79
C LEU A 174 -0.67 5.91 24.88
N SER A 175 -0.96 5.38 26.04
CA SER A 175 -0.03 5.41 27.19
C SER A 175 1.24 4.60 26.96
N GLY A 176 1.20 3.59 26.08
CA GLY A 176 2.34 2.76 25.70
C GLY A 176 3.16 3.29 24.53
N GLY A 177 2.72 4.36 23.86
CA GLY A 177 3.36 4.86 22.63
C GLY A 177 3.22 3.94 21.42
N SER A 178 2.51 2.82 21.53
CA SER A 178 2.26 1.87 20.45
C SER A 178 0.98 2.23 19.71
N ASN A 179 1.01 2.05 18.39
CA ASN A 179 -0.18 2.15 17.56
C ASN A 179 -0.99 0.86 17.70
N ILE A 180 -2.33 0.95 17.70
CA ILE A 180 -3.22 -0.22 17.77
C ILE A 180 -2.93 -1.27 16.69
N LEU A 181 -2.40 -0.85 15.54
CA LEU A 181 -2.02 -1.74 14.45
C LEU A 181 -0.95 -2.78 14.85
N TRP A 182 -0.23 -2.57 15.97
CA TRP A 182 0.66 -3.57 16.56
C TRP A 182 -0.10 -4.75 17.17
N GLU A 183 -1.27 -4.47 17.73
CA GLU A 183 -2.11 -5.46 18.41
C GLU A 183 -3.06 -6.17 17.43
N MET A 184 -3.44 -5.48 16.35
CA MET A 184 -4.28 -6.07 15.31
C MET A 184 -3.49 -7.08 14.51
N ARG A 185 -3.91 -8.34 14.55
CA ARG A 185 -3.19 -9.44 13.92
C ARG A 185 -4.05 -10.17 12.90
N ILE A 186 -3.41 -10.59 11.83
CA ILE A 186 -4.01 -11.38 10.76
C ILE A 186 -3.15 -12.61 10.48
N SER A 187 -3.78 -13.72 10.12
CA SER A 187 -3.04 -14.93 9.73
C SER A 187 -2.38 -14.73 8.38
N GLU A 188 -1.10 -15.09 8.27
CA GLU A 188 -0.38 -15.08 6.99
C GLU A 188 -0.97 -16.06 5.96
N GLN A 189 -1.81 -16.99 6.39
CA GLN A 189 -2.54 -17.88 5.46
C GLN A 189 -3.43 -17.09 4.49
N ASN A 190 -3.94 -15.93 4.88
CA ASN A 190 -4.77 -15.07 4.04
C ASN A 190 -4.01 -14.47 2.84
N PHE A 191 -2.69 -14.55 2.83
CA PHE A 191 -1.84 -14.05 1.75
C PHE A 191 -1.39 -15.13 0.78
N PHE A 192 -2.06 -16.27 0.81
CA PHE A 192 -1.81 -17.37 -0.09
C PHE A 192 -3.14 -17.92 -0.64
N ASP A 193 -3.15 -18.26 -1.91
CA ASP A 193 -4.28 -18.91 -2.56
C ASP A 193 -4.40 -20.41 -2.21
N GLU A 194 -5.36 -21.09 -2.81
CA GLU A 194 -5.65 -22.51 -2.62
C GLU A 194 -4.47 -23.40 -3.02
N ASP A 195 -3.70 -23.00 -4.02
CA ASP A 195 -2.49 -23.67 -4.50
C ASP A 195 -1.24 -23.31 -3.69
N ASN A 196 -1.42 -22.59 -2.58
CA ASN A 196 -0.35 -22.07 -1.75
C ASN A 196 0.59 -21.07 -2.46
N LYS A 197 0.11 -20.42 -3.51
CA LYS A 197 0.81 -19.35 -4.20
C LYS A 197 0.60 -18.04 -3.43
N ALA A 198 1.68 -17.31 -3.22
CA ALA A 198 1.64 -16.05 -2.50
C ALA A 198 0.97 -14.93 -3.31
N LEU A 199 0.23 -14.07 -2.62
CA LEU A 199 -0.22 -12.79 -3.16
C LEU A 199 0.97 -11.85 -3.38
N LYS A 200 0.81 -10.85 -4.24
CA LYS A 200 1.78 -9.77 -4.37
C LYS A 200 1.71 -8.83 -3.15
N LEU A 201 2.84 -8.22 -2.79
CA LEU A 201 2.85 -7.25 -1.68
C LEU A 201 1.93 -6.05 -1.94
N LYS A 202 1.69 -5.69 -3.20
CA LYS A 202 0.70 -4.68 -3.58
C LYS A 202 -0.70 -5.11 -3.14
N GLU A 203 -1.11 -6.34 -3.45
CA GLU A 203 -2.42 -6.90 -3.06
C GLU A 203 -2.56 -6.95 -1.54
N VAL A 204 -1.51 -7.35 -0.82
CA VAL A 204 -1.50 -7.33 0.65
C VAL A 204 -1.70 -5.92 1.19
N LEU A 205 -1.03 -4.93 0.62
CA LEU A 205 -1.19 -3.53 1.03
C LEU A 205 -2.59 -3.00 0.71
N GLU A 206 -3.13 -3.35 -0.45
CA GLU A 206 -4.50 -3.00 -0.84
C GLU A 206 -5.53 -3.55 0.14
N GLU A 207 -5.41 -4.81 0.56
CA GLU A 207 -6.32 -5.41 1.54
C GLU A 207 -6.21 -4.74 2.92
N VAL A 208 -5.01 -4.37 3.36
CA VAL A 208 -4.83 -3.61 4.60
C VAL A 208 -5.49 -2.23 4.50
N CYS A 209 -5.30 -1.52 3.38
CA CYS A 209 -5.91 -0.22 3.14
C CYS A 209 -7.44 -0.32 3.05
N LYS A 210 -8.00 -1.31 2.35
CA LYS A 210 -9.44 -1.57 2.28
C LYS A 210 -10.03 -1.85 3.67
N PHE A 211 -9.36 -2.66 4.46
CA PHE A 211 -9.82 -3.00 5.82
C PHE A 211 -9.88 -1.77 6.73
N LEU A 212 -8.89 -0.86 6.61
CA LEU A 212 -8.79 0.36 7.42
C LEU A 212 -9.50 1.56 6.79
N HIS A 213 -10.08 1.39 5.61
CA HIS A 213 -10.67 2.47 4.82
C HIS A 213 -9.68 3.59 4.48
N TRP A 214 -8.44 3.20 4.17
CA TRP A 214 -7.38 4.12 3.83
C TRP A 214 -7.07 4.11 2.33
N THR A 215 -6.50 5.23 1.88
CA THR A 215 -5.81 5.32 0.59
C THR A 215 -4.33 5.57 0.83
N CYS A 216 -3.48 4.73 0.28
CA CYS A 216 -2.03 4.93 0.31
C CYS A 216 -1.59 5.73 -0.92
N VAL A 217 -0.91 6.85 -0.68
CA VAL A 217 -0.44 7.78 -1.73
C VAL A 217 1.03 8.12 -1.50
N ASP A 218 1.85 8.06 -2.54
CA ASP A 218 3.20 8.62 -2.55
C ASP A 218 3.17 10.04 -3.12
N TRP A 219 3.62 11.03 -2.34
CA TRP A 219 3.62 12.42 -2.72
C TRP A 219 4.84 13.17 -2.20
N ARG A 220 5.53 13.87 -3.07
CA ARG A 220 6.70 14.70 -2.75
C ARG A 220 7.79 14.01 -1.92
N GLY A 221 8.05 12.73 -2.22
CA GLY A 221 9.05 11.93 -1.50
C GLY A 221 8.62 11.45 -0.11
N GLU A 222 7.36 11.64 0.22
CA GLU A 222 6.72 11.18 1.44
C GLU A 222 5.61 10.18 1.12
N LEU A 223 5.25 9.34 2.08
CA LEU A 223 4.18 8.35 1.95
C LEU A 223 3.04 8.68 2.90
N PHE A 224 1.83 8.73 2.38
CA PHE A 224 0.63 9.07 3.14
C PHE A 224 -0.36 7.91 3.12
N PHE A 225 -0.81 7.51 4.29
CA PHE A 225 -2.01 6.71 4.46
C PHE A 225 -3.13 7.68 4.82
N VAL A 226 -4.07 7.90 3.91
CA VAL A 226 -5.13 8.91 4.06
C VAL A 226 -6.42 8.22 4.44
N ASP A 227 -6.98 8.64 5.56
CA ASP A 227 -8.36 8.36 5.94
C ASP A 227 -9.18 9.63 5.70
N ILE A 228 -10.13 9.57 4.79
CA ILE A 228 -10.92 10.74 4.36
C ILE A 228 -11.80 11.26 5.49
N ASP A 229 -12.27 10.37 6.34
CA ASP A 229 -13.15 10.71 7.45
C ASP A 229 -12.38 11.22 8.68
N HIS A 230 -11.04 11.10 8.65
CA HIS A 230 -10.19 11.49 9.76
C HIS A 230 -9.82 12.99 9.72
N ASN A 231 -10.44 13.76 10.61
CA ASN A 231 -10.13 15.16 10.85
C ASN A 231 -9.30 15.32 12.13
N GLY A 232 -8.09 14.82 12.14
CA GLY A 232 -7.30 14.81 13.37
C GLY A 232 -5.80 14.76 13.16
N VAL A 233 -5.12 14.33 14.18
CA VAL A 233 -3.67 14.20 14.19
C VAL A 233 -3.25 12.97 13.41
N TYR A 234 -2.29 13.15 12.51
CA TYR A 234 -1.54 12.08 11.88
C TYR A 234 -0.25 11.85 12.64
N HIS A 235 0.17 10.61 12.70
CA HIS A 235 1.48 10.27 13.21
C HIS A 235 2.48 10.27 12.06
N LYS A 236 3.55 11.07 12.22
CA LYS A 236 4.68 11.12 11.30
C LYS A 236 5.75 10.15 11.77
N TYR A 237 6.15 9.23 10.92
CA TYR A 237 7.20 8.25 11.15
C TYR A 237 8.35 8.45 10.16
N ASN A 238 9.52 7.92 10.50
CA ASN A 238 10.56 7.68 9.50
C ASN A 238 10.16 6.49 8.58
N SER A 239 10.92 6.27 7.52
CA SER A 239 10.65 5.20 6.54
C SER A 239 10.64 3.77 7.16
N GLY A 240 11.30 3.58 8.29
CA GLY A 240 11.29 2.31 9.04
C GLY A 240 10.09 2.15 9.98
N LEU A 241 9.22 3.15 10.10
CA LEU A 241 8.12 3.23 11.05
C LEU A 241 8.56 3.06 12.52
N ILE A 242 9.76 3.55 12.86
CA ILE A 242 10.34 3.39 14.22
C ILE A 242 10.16 4.68 15.03
N GLU A 243 10.51 5.83 14.45
CA GLU A 243 10.41 7.14 15.09
C GLU A 243 9.04 7.74 14.84
N LYS A 244 8.47 8.34 15.87
CA LYS A 244 7.13 8.94 15.82
C LYS A 244 7.17 10.39 16.24
N ALA A 245 6.45 11.22 15.50
CA ALA A 245 6.07 12.57 15.89
C ALA A 245 4.60 12.80 15.50
N ASP A 246 3.95 13.75 16.14
CA ASP A 246 2.60 14.15 15.73
C ASP A 246 2.69 15.21 14.64
N ALA A 247 1.85 15.10 13.63
CA ALA A 247 1.71 16.06 12.56
C ALA A 247 0.24 16.49 12.45
N VAL A 248 0.05 17.78 12.42
CA VAL A 248 -1.28 18.37 12.15
C VAL A 248 -1.24 18.90 10.73
N PHE A 249 -2.11 18.39 9.88
CA PHE A 249 -2.31 18.96 8.54
C PHE A 249 -3.26 20.14 8.66
N ASN A 250 -2.77 21.30 8.29
CA ASN A 250 -3.62 22.47 8.18
C ASN A 250 -4.57 22.28 6.98
N ASN A 251 -5.79 22.75 7.14
CA ASN A 251 -6.74 22.77 6.04
C ASN A 251 -6.12 23.49 4.83
N LEU A 252 -6.33 22.93 3.65
CA LEU A 252 -5.92 23.53 2.41
C LEU A 252 -6.72 24.81 2.19
N ILE A 253 -6.03 25.96 2.18
CA ILE A 253 -6.68 27.24 1.90
C ILE A 253 -6.62 27.45 0.38
N VAL A 254 -7.76 27.30 -0.29
CA VAL A 254 -7.88 27.41 -1.75
C VAL A 254 -7.35 28.73 -2.29
N GLN A 255 -7.46 29.80 -1.52
CA GLN A 255 -6.93 31.13 -1.87
C GLN A 255 -5.41 31.17 -2.08
N ASN A 256 -4.68 30.25 -1.47
CA ASN A 256 -3.21 30.20 -1.56
C ASN A 256 -2.72 29.25 -2.67
N ILE A 257 -3.62 28.65 -3.42
CA ILE A 257 -3.28 27.78 -4.54
C ILE A 257 -3.20 28.62 -5.80
N GLY A 258 -2.06 28.58 -6.49
CA GLY A 258 -1.93 29.14 -7.82
C GLY A 258 -2.64 28.27 -8.83
N PHE A 259 -3.73 28.75 -9.39
CA PHE A 259 -4.45 28.08 -10.47
C PHE A 259 -3.87 28.42 -11.82
N THR A 260 -3.79 27.45 -12.70
CA THR A 260 -3.25 27.63 -14.06
C THR A 260 -4.32 27.85 -15.13
N GLY A 261 -5.59 27.89 -14.75
CA GLY A 261 -6.71 28.07 -15.68
C GLY A 261 -7.94 28.68 -14.98
N SER A 262 -9.03 28.79 -15.71
CA SER A 262 -10.31 29.32 -15.22
C SER A 262 -11.37 28.23 -15.00
N ASP A 263 -11.07 26.98 -15.39
CA ASP A 263 -12.03 25.89 -15.37
C ASP A 263 -11.92 25.07 -14.08
N HIS A 264 -12.25 25.72 -12.97
CA HIS A 264 -12.28 25.06 -11.67
C HIS A 264 -13.72 24.75 -11.32
N SER A 265 -13.99 23.47 -10.97
CA SER A 265 -15.26 23.02 -10.44
C SER A 265 -15.12 22.58 -8.98
N LEU A 266 -16.18 22.79 -8.22
CA LEU A 266 -16.36 22.20 -6.91
C LEU A 266 -17.54 21.26 -7.02
N ASP A 267 -17.25 19.96 -6.95
CA ASP A 267 -18.27 18.91 -7.03
C ASP A 267 -18.55 18.36 -5.63
N VAL A 268 -19.84 18.15 -5.37
CA VAL A 268 -20.29 17.46 -4.16
C VAL A 268 -20.67 16.05 -4.54
N LEU A 269 -19.91 15.09 -4.04
CA LEU A 269 -20.21 13.68 -4.27
C LEU A 269 -21.49 13.27 -3.50
N PRO A 270 -22.40 12.53 -4.14
CA PRO A 270 -23.58 12.05 -3.45
C PRO A 270 -23.20 11.01 -2.41
N GLY A 271 -23.83 11.07 -1.24
CA GLY A 271 -23.70 10.03 -0.24
C GLY A 271 -24.38 8.72 -0.66
N TYR A 272 -23.90 7.60 -0.14
CA TYR A 272 -24.52 6.30 -0.37
C TYR A 272 -25.65 6.05 0.62
N ASN A 273 -26.78 5.54 0.13
CA ASN A 273 -27.92 5.13 0.97
C ASN A 273 -27.70 3.74 1.57
N LYS A 274 -26.84 2.94 0.97
CA LYS A 274 -26.58 1.57 1.39
C LYS A 274 -25.14 1.17 1.02
N VAL A 275 -24.43 0.61 1.97
CA VAL A 275 -23.11 -0.02 1.78
C VAL A 275 -23.28 -1.52 2.04
N THR A 276 -22.87 -2.35 1.08
CA THR A 276 -22.86 -3.79 1.22
C THR A 276 -21.42 -4.27 1.28
N VAL A 277 -21.00 -4.83 2.41
CA VAL A 277 -19.69 -5.42 2.58
C VAL A 277 -19.81 -6.92 2.34
N LYS A 278 -19.07 -7.42 1.34
CA LYS A 278 -18.96 -8.86 1.07
C LYS A 278 -17.59 -9.34 1.53
N CYS A 279 -17.59 -10.28 2.48
CA CYS A 279 -16.38 -10.98 2.88
C CYS A 279 -16.38 -12.36 2.23
N SER A 280 -15.30 -12.72 1.54
CA SER A 280 -15.05 -14.10 1.15
C SER A 280 -14.56 -14.86 2.37
N ASN A 281 -15.32 -15.89 2.75
CA ASN A 281 -14.86 -16.80 3.79
C ASN A 281 -14.14 -17.98 3.12
N TYR A 282 -13.01 -18.37 3.70
CA TYR A 282 -12.37 -19.62 3.30
C TYR A 282 -13.32 -20.79 3.56
N PRO A 283 -13.44 -21.75 2.64
CA PRO A 283 -14.18 -22.99 2.91
C PRO A 283 -13.50 -23.69 4.07
N ILE A 284 -14.24 -23.92 5.15
CA ILE A 284 -13.72 -24.53 6.38
C ILE A 284 -13.13 -25.93 6.16
N PRO A 285 -13.66 -26.77 5.25
CA PRO A 285 -13.05 -28.06 4.96
C PRO A 285 -11.59 -27.97 4.50
N GLU A 286 -11.18 -26.83 3.93
CA GLU A 286 -9.82 -26.60 3.44
C GLU A 286 -8.89 -26.02 4.48
N THR A 287 -9.44 -25.30 5.48
CA THR A 287 -8.66 -24.76 6.61
C THR A 287 -8.42 -25.75 7.73
N LEU A 288 -9.27 -26.75 7.84
CA LEU A 288 -9.16 -27.82 8.85
C LEU A 288 -8.73 -29.09 8.15
N ASN A 289 -7.51 -29.56 8.40
CA ASN A 289 -6.97 -30.82 7.88
C ASN A 289 -7.69 -32.08 8.45
N PHE A 290 -8.87 -31.92 8.99
CA PHE A 290 -9.71 -33.01 9.50
C PHE A 290 -11.18 -32.65 9.28
N SER A 291 -11.97 -33.63 8.92
CA SER A 291 -13.42 -33.47 8.90
C SER A 291 -13.92 -33.20 10.33
N VAL A 292 -14.51 -32.03 10.53
CA VAL A 292 -15.27 -31.78 11.75
C VAL A 292 -16.45 -32.71 11.73
N ASN A 293 -16.48 -33.67 12.62
CA ASN A 293 -17.64 -34.54 12.76
C ASN A 293 -18.73 -33.73 13.48
N TYR A 294 -19.84 -33.48 12.79
CA TYR A 294 -20.99 -32.78 13.39
C TYR A 294 -21.54 -33.49 14.63
N ASP A 295 -21.26 -34.77 14.81
CA ASP A 295 -21.62 -35.51 16.01
C ASP A 295 -20.87 -34.98 17.27
N ASP A 296 -19.74 -34.34 17.12
CA ASP A 296 -19.07 -33.65 18.23
C ASP A 296 -19.79 -32.34 18.63
N LEU A 297 -20.74 -31.87 17.83
CA LEU A 297 -21.65 -30.79 18.20
C LEU A 297 -22.68 -31.17 19.27
N ASP A 298 -22.80 -32.45 19.61
CA ASP A 298 -23.59 -32.89 20.75
C ASP A 298 -23.15 -32.25 22.08
N ARG A 299 -21.90 -31.82 22.20
CA ARG A 299 -21.45 -30.98 23.33
C ARG A 299 -22.10 -29.60 23.31
N LEU A 300 -22.44 -29.07 22.13
CA LEU A 300 -23.14 -27.79 22.02
C LEU A 300 -24.65 -27.94 22.20
N ALA A 301 -25.19 -29.10 21.85
CA ALA A 301 -26.60 -29.43 22.13
C ALA A 301 -26.94 -29.48 23.62
N THR A 302 -25.93 -29.58 24.47
CA THR A 302 -26.10 -29.49 25.93
C THR A 302 -26.09 -28.05 26.48
N LEU A 303 -25.83 -27.05 25.63
CA LEU A 303 -26.00 -25.66 26.03
C LEU A 303 -27.48 -25.37 26.16
N PRO A 304 -27.95 -24.93 27.35
CA PRO A 304 -29.34 -24.60 27.56
C PRO A 304 -29.76 -23.52 26.53
N ASP A 305 -30.92 -23.72 25.97
CA ASP A 305 -31.60 -22.74 25.10
C ASP A 305 -31.20 -22.68 23.60
N ILE A 306 -30.42 -23.60 23.08
CA ILE A 306 -30.27 -23.72 21.62
C ILE A 306 -31.52 -24.44 21.07
N THR A 307 -32.46 -23.65 20.58
CA THR A 307 -33.63 -24.15 19.86
C THR A 307 -33.49 -23.96 18.36
N SER A 308 -34.08 -24.83 17.59
CA SER A 308 -34.13 -24.73 16.13
C SER A 308 -34.73 -23.39 15.72
N GLY A 309 -34.02 -22.63 14.93
CA GLY A 309 -34.44 -21.32 14.42
C GLY A 309 -33.92 -20.12 15.20
N ASP A 310 -33.19 -20.34 16.29
CA ASP A 310 -32.52 -19.26 16.99
C ASP A 310 -31.15 -18.95 16.39
N ASP A 311 -30.70 -17.74 16.58
CA ASP A 311 -29.35 -17.28 16.19
C ASP A 311 -28.29 -18.06 16.99
N VAL A 312 -27.84 -19.17 16.42
CA VAL A 312 -26.86 -20.07 17.04
C VAL A 312 -25.53 -19.34 17.24
N SER A 313 -25.16 -18.43 16.37
CA SER A 313 -23.92 -17.66 16.48
C SER A 313 -23.89 -16.79 17.73
N HIS A 314 -25.03 -16.25 18.12
CA HIS A 314 -25.15 -15.39 19.29
C HIS A 314 -24.98 -16.16 20.61
N ARG A 315 -25.42 -17.39 20.66
CA ARG A 315 -25.37 -18.24 21.86
C ARG A 315 -24.00 -18.88 22.06
N ILE A 316 -23.35 -19.22 20.99
CA ILE A 316 -21.97 -19.75 21.04
C ILE A 316 -21.02 -18.75 21.69
N LEU A 317 -21.23 -17.45 21.48
CA LEU A 317 -20.40 -16.39 22.06
C LEU A 317 -20.59 -16.18 23.57
N LEU A 318 -21.61 -16.77 24.18
CA LEU A 318 -21.96 -16.53 25.58
C LEU A 318 -21.23 -17.41 26.59
N ASN A 319 -20.49 -18.42 26.13
CA ASN A 319 -19.76 -19.30 27.04
C ASN A 319 -18.25 -19.03 27.00
N PRO A 320 -17.69 -18.29 27.97
CA PRO A 320 -16.28 -17.89 27.94
C PRO A 320 -15.29 -19.05 28.15
N GLY A 321 -15.74 -20.21 28.59
CA GLY A 321 -14.86 -21.36 28.86
C GLY A 321 -14.38 -22.11 27.61
N ASP A 322 -15.05 -21.90 26.48
CA ASP A 322 -14.76 -22.63 25.23
C ASP A 322 -14.45 -21.67 24.05
N LEU A 323 -13.87 -20.53 24.34
CA LEU A 323 -13.72 -19.42 23.40
C LEU A 323 -12.99 -19.81 22.10
N GLU A 324 -11.96 -20.65 22.20
CA GLU A 324 -11.19 -21.09 21.03
C GLU A 324 -12.02 -22.00 20.12
N MET A 325 -12.76 -22.92 20.68
CA MET A 325 -13.60 -23.84 19.93
C MET A 325 -14.79 -23.10 19.30
N TYR A 326 -15.34 -22.10 19.98
CA TYR A 326 -16.43 -21.26 19.48
C TYR A 326 -16.02 -20.37 18.32
N GLN A 327 -14.81 -19.89 18.26
CA GLN A 327 -14.32 -19.11 17.13
C GLN A 327 -14.33 -19.95 15.85
N TYR A 328 -13.87 -21.18 15.90
CA TYR A 328 -13.89 -22.10 14.74
C TYR A 328 -15.32 -22.46 14.33
N GLN A 329 -16.18 -22.73 15.29
CA GLN A 329 -17.57 -23.08 15.00
C GLN A 329 -18.38 -21.89 14.50
N GLN A 330 -18.11 -20.69 14.97
CA GLN A 330 -18.71 -19.48 14.44
C GLN A 330 -18.36 -19.28 12.96
N PHE A 331 -17.15 -19.59 12.60
CA PHE A 331 -16.72 -19.58 11.21
C PHE A 331 -17.46 -20.63 10.37
N ALA A 332 -17.61 -21.86 10.89
CA ALA A 332 -18.36 -22.92 10.25
C ALA A 332 -19.82 -22.55 10.04
N HIS A 333 -20.47 -22.04 11.04
CA HIS A 333 -21.86 -21.61 10.96
C HIS A 333 -22.07 -20.45 9.98
N ARG A 334 -21.14 -19.50 9.89
CA ARG A 334 -21.21 -18.40 8.92
C ARG A 334 -21.18 -18.87 7.46
N VAL A 335 -20.52 -19.97 7.20
CA VAL A 335 -20.44 -20.54 5.84
C VAL A 335 -21.68 -21.34 5.52
N ASP A 336 -22.24 -22.09 6.46
CA ASP A 336 -23.31 -23.05 6.24
C ASP A 336 -24.73 -22.49 6.45
N ILE A 337 -24.90 -21.42 7.25
CA ILE A 337 -26.22 -20.88 7.54
C ILE A 337 -26.52 -19.70 6.63
N ASN A 338 -27.42 -19.92 5.65
CA ASN A 338 -27.92 -18.88 4.76
C ASN A 338 -28.55 -17.68 5.49
N GLU A 339 -29.13 -17.89 6.65
CA GLU A 339 -29.70 -16.84 7.49
C GLU A 339 -28.65 -15.86 7.98
N TYR A 340 -27.44 -16.35 8.26
CA TYR A 340 -26.34 -15.49 8.66
C TYR A 340 -25.84 -14.63 7.50
N LYS A 341 -25.84 -15.16 6.29
CA LYS A 341 -25.54 -14.38 5.07
C LYS A 341 -26.54 -13.25 4.86
N ASN A 342 -27.82 -13.49 5.15
CA ASN A 342 -28.86 -12.49 4.99
C ASN A 342 -28.81 -11.39 6.07
N ASN A 343 -28.16 -11.63 7.18
CA ASN A 343 -27.99 -10.63 8.24
C ASN A 343 -26.70 -9.80 8.10
N ILE A 344 -25.79 -10.23 7.24
CA ILE A 344 -24.54 -9.52 6.92
C ILE A 344 -24.66 -8.73 5.60
N GLU A 345 -25.63 -9.10 4.74
CA GLU A 345 -25.95 -8.34 3.52
C GLU A 345 -26.74 -7.04 3.84
#